data_b5ee79b26ccf9c88fa224108a41a49a9
#
_entry.id   b5ee79b26ccf9c88fa224108a41a49a9
#
_cell.length_a   1.000
_cell.length_b   1.000
_cell.length_c   1.000
_cell.angle_alpha   90.00
_cell.angle_beta   90.00
_cell.angle_gamma   90.00
#
_symmetry.space_group_name_H-M   'P 1'
#
loop_
_entity.id
_entity.type
_entity.pdbx_description
1 polymer ?
#
loop_
_entity_poly.entity_id
_entity_poly.type
_entity_poly.pdbx_seq_one_letter_code
_entity_poly.pdbx_strand_id
1 'polypeptide(L)'
;GNIVTKDGFSITRESYLKKMAPKMAKLPLENALKIGNGKNSVVEFLDPDCFHCRESYKYFTRRKDVTTYVFFYPLSLRSEKKIRHILCSANKAKTFDDVMTGKLDNNAKLNACKDAQVDETIKTYKRLAAQIGIRSVPFLYVKGQAVDGFETAVFDQLLRK
;
A
#
# COMPACT_ATOMS: atom_id res chain seq x y z
N GLY A 1 -4.08 7.16 -25.39
CA GLY A 1 -5.42 6.61 -25.29
C GLY A 1 -5.44 5.13 -24.95
N ASN A 2 -6.55 4.67 -24.42
CA ASN A 2 -6.72 3.26 -24.11
C ASN A 2 -7.21 2.51 -25.36
N ILE A 3 -6.53 1.39 -25.66
CA ILE A 3 -6.96 0.45 -26.67
C ILE A 3 -7.86 -0.57 -25.96
N VAL A 4 -9.10 -0.69 -26.42
CA VAL A 4 -10.10 -1.57 -25.82
C VAL A 4 -10.36 -2.75 -26.76
N THR A 5 -10.33 -3.97 -26.22
CA THR A 5 -10.69 -5.19 -26.95
C THR A 5 -12.21 -5.30 -27.07
N LYS A 6 -12.68 -6.27 -27.89
CA LYS A 6 -14.12 -6.57 -28.03
C LYS A 6 -14.80 -6.89 -26.71
N ASP A 7 -14.05 -7.38 -25.72
CA ASP A 7 -14.56 -7.76 -24.40
C ASP A 7 -14.50 -6.60 -23.40
N GLY A 8 -14.19 -5.39 -23.84
CA GLY A 8 -14.11 -4.21 -23.00
C GLY A 8 -12.83 -4.11 -22.18
N PHE A 9 -11.87 -4.99 -22.37
CA PHE A 9 -10.58 -4.93 -21.67
C PHE A 9 -9.67 -3.89 -22.27
N SER A 10 -9.03 -3.11 -21.42
CA SER A 10 -8.00 -2.16 -21.83
C SER A 10 -6.65 -2.88 -22.00
N ILE A 11 -6.21 -3.07 -23.23
CA ILE A 11 -4.89 -3.64 -23.52
C ILE A 11 -3.80 -2.76 -22.91
N THR A 12 -4.01 -1.44 -22.89
CA THR A 12 -3.08 -0.48 -22.29
C THR A 12 -2.92 -0.73 -20.79
N ARG A 13 -4.01 -1.02 -20.09
CA ARG A 13 -3.99 -1.32 -18.65
C ARG A 13 -3.24 -2.61 -18.36
N GLU A 14 -3.51 -3.69 -19.10
CA GLU A 14 -2.79 -4.96 -18.96
C GLU A 14 -1.30 -4.79 -19.21
N SER A 15 -0.92 -4.08 -20.26
CA SER A 15 0.48 -3.78 -20.58
C SER A 15 1.15 -3.01 -19.47
N TYR A 16 0.45 -2.03 -18.90
CA TYR A 16 0.90 -1.21 -17.78
C TYR A 16 1.19 -2.10 -16.55
N LEU A 17 0.25 -2.96 -16.16
CA LEU A 17 0.41 -3.84 -15.01
C LEU A 17 1.54 -4.86 -15.22
N LYS A 18 1.67 -5.41 -16.41
CA LYS A 18 2.76 -6.33 -16.75
C LYS A 18 4.14 -5.68 -16.66
N LYS A 19 4.25 -4.41 -17.02
CA LYS A 19 5.50 -3.65 -16.89
C LYS A 19 5.84 -3.36 -15.43
N MET A 20 4.83 -3.14 -14.60
CA MET A 20 5.03 -2.80 -13.20
C MET A 20 5.38 -4.00 -12.33
N ALA A 21 4.89 -5.20 -12.67
CA ALA A 21 5.10 -6.39 -11.85
C ALA A 21 6.58 -6.68 -11.56
N PRO A 22 7.51 -6.68 -12.55
CA PRO A 22 8.93 -6.89 -12.27
C PRO A 22 9.55 -5.82 -11.38
N LYS A 23 9.08 -4.58 -11.51
CA LYS A 23 9.55 -3.46 -10.67
C LYS A 23 9.07 -3.60 -9.23
N MET A 24 7.83 -4.07 -9.05
CA MET A 24 7.28 -4.37 -7.72
C MET A 24 8.05 -5.52 -7.05
N ALA A 25 8.44 -6.53 -7.82
CA ALA A 25 9.21 -7.67 -7.33
C ALA A 25 10.59 -7.28 -6.77
N LYS A 26 11.14 -6.16 -7.22
CA LYS A 26 12.47 -5.69 -6.83
C LYS A 26 12.46 -4.66 -5.69
N LEU A 27 11.30 -4.35 -5.14
CA LEU A 27 11.20 -3.38 -4.05
C LEU A 27 12.02 -3.83 -2.82
N PRO A 28 12.71 -2.88 -2.16
CA PRO A 28 13.45 -3.18 -0.93
C PRO A 28 12.47 -3.36 0.24
N LEU A 29 12.05 -4.59 0.49
CA LEU A 29 11.04 -4.90 1.51
C LEU A 29 11.48 -4.52 2.93
N GLU A 30 12.78 -4.42 3.17
CA GLU A 30 13.33 -3.94 4.44
C GLU A 30 12.94 -2.50 4.77
N ASN A 31 12.58 -1.70 3.76
CA ASN A 31 12.13 -0.32 3.95
C ASN A 31 10.62 -0.22 4.21
N ALA A 32 9.88 -1.30 4.00
CA ALA A 32 8.44 -1.32 4.18
C ALA A 32 8.04 -1.46 5.66
N LEU A 33 6.83 -1.02 5.99
CA LEU A 33 6.21 -1.37 7.25
C LEU A 33 5.64 -2.79 7.12
N LYS A 34 6.17 -3.71 7.89
CA LYS A 34 5.76 -5.13 7.86
C LYS A 34 4.61 -5.37 8.82
N ILE A 35 3.51 -5.93 8.31
CA ILE A 35 2.31 -6.27 9.09
C ILE A 35 1.99 -7.76 8.91
N GLY A 36 1.91 -8.48 10.01
CA GLY A 36 1.59 -9.90 10.00
C GLY A 36 2.81 -10.80 9.88
N ASN A 37 2.57 -12.12 9.94
CA ASN A 37 3.61 -13.15 9.91
C ASN A 37 3.21 -14.36 9.07
N GLY A 38 2.30 -14.16 8.11
CA GLY A 38 1.86 -15.23 7.22
C GLY A 38 2.87 -15.55 6.13
N LYS A 39 2.72 -16.71 5.54
CA LYS A 39 3.63 -17.21 4.48
C LYS A 39 3.46 -16.51 3.12
N ASN A 40 2.30 -15.94 2.86
CA ASN A 40 2.00 -15.26 1.61
C ASN A 40 2.35 -13.78 1.72
N SER A 41 3.24 -13.29 0.87
CA SER A 41 3.64 -11.89 0.86
C SER A 41 2.70 -11.05 -0.01
N VAL A 42 2.26 -9.94 0.55
CA VAL A 42 1.51 -8.91 -0.16
C VAL A 42 2.31 -7.62 -0.05
N VAL A 43 2.62 -6.99 -1.17
CA VAL A 43 3.26 -5.68 -1.20
C VAL A 43 2.21 -4.66 -1.61
N GLU A 44 2.12 -3.55 -0.88
CA GLU A 44 1.06 -2.57 -1.11
C GLU A 44 1.55 -1.14 -0.94
N PHE A 45 1.28 -0.31 -1.96
CA PHE A 45 1.34 1.14 -1.81
C PHE A 45 -0.04 1.63 -1.41
N LEU A 46 -0.13 2.38 -0.33
CA LEU A 46 -1.41 2.87 0.20
C LEU A 46 -1.32 4.26 0.81
N ASP A 47 -2.47 4.91 0.86
CA ASP A 47 -2.70 6.15 1.59
C ASP A 47 -3.64 5.85 2.76
N PRO A 48 -3.31 6.31 3.98
CA PRO A 48 -4.12 5.98 5.17
C PRO A 48 -5.50 6.60 5.20
N ASP A 49 -5.77 7.62 4.38
CA ASP A 49 -7.10 8.23 4.27
C ASP A 49 -7.92 7.71 3.09
N CYS A 50 -7.34 6.82 2.28
CA CYS A 50 -8.02 6.25 1.11
C CYS A 50 -8.99 5.16 1.56
N PHE A 51 -10.26 5.27 1.13
CA PHE A 51 -11.32 4.31 1.47
C PHE A 51 -10.96 2.87 1.06
N HIS A 52 -10.56 2.67 -0.19
CA HIS A 52 -10.21 1.33 -0.69
C HIS A 52 -8.94 0.78 -0.04
N CYS A 53 -8.01 1.64 0.34
CA CYS A 53 -6.82 1.24 1.11
C CYS A 53 -7.23 0.71 2.49
N ARG A 54 -8.21 1.34 3.14
CA ARG A 54 -8.73 0.88 4.43
C ARG A 54 -9.49 -0.45 4.29
N GLU A 55 -10.20 -0.66 3.19
CA GLU A 55 -10.83 -1.95 2.91
C GLU A 55 -9.80 -3.06 2.72
N SER A 56 -8.74 -2.77 1.95
CA SER A 56 -7.60 -3.65 1.77
C SER A 56 -6.97 -4.03 3.13
N TYR A 57 -6.74 -3.04 3.97
CA TYR A 57 -6.20 -3.26 5.31
C TYR A 57 -7.07 -4.23 6.12
N LYS A 58 -8.38 -4.00 6.16
CA LYS A 58 -9.31 -4.88 6.88
C LYS A 58 -9.26 -6.31 6.38
N TYR A 59 -9.19 -6.48 5.07
CA TYR A 59 -9.14 -7.79 4.45
C TYR A 59 -7.87 -8.56 4.85
N PHE A 60 -6.71 -7.95 4.66
CA PHE A 60 -5.44 -8.62 4.91
C PHE A 60 -5.17 -8.87 6.39
N THR A 61 -5.57 -7.97 7.28
CA THR A 61 -5.36 -8.17 8.72
C THR A 61 -6.18 -9.30 9.32
N ARG A 62 -7.25 -9.72 8.65
CA ARG A 62 -8.06 -10.89 9.06
C ARG A 62 -7.44 -12.20 8.61
N ARG A 63 -6.44 -12.17 7.73
CA ARG A 63 -5.80 -13.35 7.18
C ARG A 63 -4.50 -13.64 7.90
N LYS A 64 -4.45 -14.77 8.61
CA LYS A 64 -3.26 -15.21 9.33
C LYS A 64 -2.18 -15.75 8.40
N ASP A 65 -2.53 -16.06 7.16
CA ASP A 65 -1.62 -16.60 6.16
C ASP A 65 -0.88 -15.52 5.34
N VAL A 66 -1.08 -14.23 5.67
CA VAL A 66 -0.55 -13.10 4.91
C VAL A 66 0.41 -12.27 5.75
N THR A 67 1.50 -11.84 5.11
CA THR A 67 2.36 -10.75 5.58
C THR A 67 2.25 -9.61 4.58
N THR A 68 1.86 -8.42 5.04
CA THR A 68 1.76 -7.24 4.17
C THR A 68 2.97 -6.34 4.39
N TYR A 69 3.60 -5.92 3.28
CA TYR A 69 4.69 -4.95 3.25
C TYR A 69 4.14 -3.65 2.70
N VAL A 70 4.03 -2.65 3.56
CA VAL A 70 3.37 -1.37 3.24
C VAL A 70 4.40 -0.30 2.89
N PHE A 71 4.21 0.30 1.73
CA PHE A 71 4.89 1.52 1.29
C PHE A 71 3.85 2.62 1.24
N PHE A 72 4.04 3.69 2.00
CA PHE A 72 3.05 4.76 2.03
C PHE A 72 3.14 5.67 0.81
N TYR A 73 1.97 6.08 0.32
CA TYR A 73 1.82 6.96 -0.84
C TYR A 73 0.85 8.08 -0.46
N PRO A 74 1.34 9.21 0.07
CA PRO A 74 0.46 10.26 0.53
C PRO A 74 -0.22 10.99 -0.62
N LEU A 75 -1.55 11.09 -0.58
CA LEU A 75 -2.36 11.82 -1.56
C LEU A 75 -2.62 13.26 -1.12
N SER A 76 -2.34 13.60 0.14
CA SER A 76 -2.60 14.92 0.71
C SER A 76 -1.63 15.21 1.85
N LEU A 77 -1.58 16.47 2.28
CA LEU A 77 -0.81 16.87 3.46
C LEU A 77 -1.35 16.20 4.73
N ARG A 78 -2.65 16.02 4.82
CA ARG A 78 -3.29 15.32 5.94
C ARG A 78 -2.83 13.87 6.01
N SER A 79 -2.81 13.18 4.88
CA SER A 79 -2.30 11.81 4.77
C SER A 79 -0.84 11.73 5.18
N GLU A 80 -0.02 12.66 4.71
CA GLU A 80 1.40 12.69 5.06
C GLU A 80 1.62 12.87 6.57
N LYS A 81 0.82 13.70 7.23
CA LYS A 81 0.87 13.85 8.69
C LYS A 81 0.55 12.54 9.42
N LYS A 82 -0.43 11.79 8.94
CA LYS A 82 -0.78 10.48 9.51
C LYS A 82 0.34 9.46 9.29
N ILE A 83 0.94 9.46 8.09
CA ILE A 83 2.09 8.59 7.78
C ILE A 83 3.25 8.93 8.73
N ARG A 84 3.54 10.19 8.91
CA ARG A 84 4.60 10.64 9.82
C ARG A 84 4.31 10.20 11.25
N HIS A 85 3.07 10.33 11.70
CA HIS A 85 2.65 9.88 13.02
C HIS A 85 2.91 8.37 13.22
N ILE A 86 2.62 7.56 12.21
CA ILE A 86 2.90 6.12 12.23
C ILE A 86 4.41 5.87 12.33
N LEU A 87 5.19 6.50 11.47
CA LEU A 87 6.63 6.29 11.39
C LEU A 87 7.39 6.82 12.62
N CYS A 88 6.81 7.81 13.32
CA CYS A 88 7.36 8.35 14.57
C CYS A 88 7.02 7.50 15.79
N SER A 89 6.15 6.52 15.64
CA SER A 89 5.68 5.70 16.76
C SER A 89 6.71 4.62 17.14
N ALA A 90 6.81 4.34 18.43
CA ALA A 90 7.59 3.21 18.92
C ALA A 90 6.94 1.88 18.54
N ASN A 91 5.60 1.84 18.47
CA ASN A 91 4.85 0.66 18.02
C ASN A 91 4.11 1.02 16.72
N LYS A 92 4.80 0.92 15.59
CA LYS A 92 4.28 1.33 14.29
C LYS A 92 3.06 0.52 13.85
N ALA A 93 3.06 -0.78 14.12
CA ALA A 93 1.95 -1.65 13.74
C ALA A 93 0.65 -1.26 14.44
N LYS A 94 0.72 -0.98 15.75
CA LYS A 94 -0.45 -0.54 16.51
C LYS A 94 -0.94 0.84 16.05
N THR A 95 -0.03 1.77 15.87
CA THR A 95 -0.38 3.12 15.41
C THR A 95 -0.97 3.08 14.01
N PHE A 96 -0.45 2.24 13.14
CA PHE A 96 -1.02 1.99 11.81
C PHE A 96 -2.44 1.45 11.92
N ASP A 97 -2.70 0.49 12.80
CA ASP A 97 -4.05 -0.01 13.04
C ASP A 97 -5.00 1.11 13.49
N ASP A 98 -4.56 1.93 14.42
CA ASP A 98 -5.38 3.06 14.91
C ASP A 98 -5.72 4.04 13.79
N VAL A 99 -4.77 4.32 12.92
CA VAL A 99 -4.99 5.21 11.77
C VAL A 99 -5.95 4.58 10.76
N MET A 100 -5.70 3.32 10.38
CA MET A 100 -6.48 2.64 9.34
C MET A 100 -7.91 2.32 9.78
N THR A 101 -8.15 2.19 11.06
CA THR A 101 -9.49 1.96 11.62
C THR A 101 -10.25 3.26 11.91
N GLY A 102 -9.66 4.42 11.61
CA GLY A 102 -10.31 5.70 11.71
C GLY A 102 -10.29 6.35 13.09
N LYS A 103 -9.59 5.77 14.04
CA LYS A 103 -9.54 6.30 15.43
C LYS A 103 -8.93 7.69 15.51
N LEU A 104 -8.11 8.07 14.55
CA LEU A 104 -7.39 9.34 14.52
C LEU A 104 -7.94 10.32 13.48
N ASP A 105 -9.14 10.08 12.96
CA ASP A 105 -9.70 10.91 11.88
C ASP A 105 -10.23 12.26 12.34
N ASN A 106 -10.70 12.36 13.59
CA ASN A 106 -11.34 13.58 14.11
C ASN A 106 -10.53 14.16 15.27
N ASN A 107 -9.92 15.33 15.03
CA ASN A 107 -9.26 16.15 16.05
C ASN A 107 -8.19 15.45 16.90
N ALA A 108 -7.65 14.34 16.44
CA ALA A 108 -6.57 13.66 17.13
C ALA A 108 -5.27 14.46 17.03
N LYS A 109 -4.51 14.51 18.12
CA LYS A 109 -3.16 15.05 18.09
C LYS A 109 -2.24 14.05 17.44
N LEU A 110 -1.67 14.42 16.30
CA LEU A 110 -0.70 13.61 15.59
C LEU A 110 0.72 14.00 16.02
N ASN A 111 1.56 13.01 16.24
CA ASN A 111 2.97 13.24 16.53
C ASN A 111 3.72 13.59 15.25
N ALA A 112 4.00 14.87 15.07
CA ALA A 112 4.78 15.36 13.92
C ALA A 112 6.26 15.45 14.32
N CYS A 113 6.89 14.32 14.63
CA CYS A 113 8.29 14.32 15.03
C CYS A 113 9.18 14.89 13.93
N LYS A 114 10.24 15.57 14.34
CA LYS A 114 11.28 16.08 13.44
C LYS A 114 12.43 15.08 13.44
N ASP A 115 12.26 13.99 12.73
CA ASP A 115 13.23 12.91 12.64
C ASP A 115 13.72 12.80 11.20
N ALA A 116 15.02 12.95 11.02
CA ALA A 116 15.64 12.87 9.69
C ALA A 116 15.44 11.50 9.04
N GLN A 117 15.39 10.44 9.83
CA GLN A 117 15.15 9.11 9.32
C GLN A 117 13.72 8.95 8.79
N VAL A 118 12.75 9.55 9.46
CA VAL A 118 11.34 9.57 9.00
C VAL A 118 11.23 10.37 7.71
N ASP A 119 11.87 11.53 7.63
CA ASP A 119 11.89 12.35 6.41
C ASP A 119 12.46 11.55 5.23
N GLU A 120 13.57 10.86 5.45
CA GLU A 120 14.23 10.07 4.42
C GLU A 120 13.35 8.88 3.98
N THR A 121 12.67 8.24 4.92
CA THR A 121 11.75 7.13 4.62
C THR A 121 10.60 7.59 3.73
N ILE A 122 9.99 8.73 4.04
CA ILE A 122 8.89 9.29 3.24
C ILE A 122 9.38 9.63 1.82
N LYS A 123 10.56 10.25 1.71
CA LYS A 123 11.18 10.56 0.41
C LYS A 123 11.45 9.29 -0.39
N THR A 124 11.94 8.25 0.26
CA THR A 124 12.22 6.95 -0.36
C THR A 124 10.94 6.35 -0.93
N TYR A 125 9.84 6.37 -0.17
CA TYR A 125 8.55 5.86 -0.64
C TYR A 125 8.07 6.60 -1.89
N LYS A 126 8.15 7.93 -1.88
CA LYS A 126 7.77 8.76 -3.04
C LYS A 126 8.63 8.45 -4.27
N ARG A 127 9.94 8.30 -4.08
CA ARG A 127 10.88 7.95 -5.15
C ARG A 127 10.57 6.58 -5.74
N LEU A 128 10.36 5.56 -4.90
CA LEU A 128 10.07 4.20 -5.34
C LEU A 128 8.76 4.15 -6.13
N ALA A 129 7.73 4.83 -5.66
CA ALA A 129 6.45 4.91 -6.37
C ALA A 129 6.61 5.55 -7.75
N ALA A 130 7.40 6.64 -7.85
CA ALA A 130 7.67 7.31 -9.12
C ALA A 130 8.45 6.42 -10.07
N GLN A 131 9.46 5.69 -9.58
CA GLN A 131 10.27 4.77 -10.39
C GLN A 131 9.43 3.62 -10.97
N ILE A 132 8.47 3.12 -10.20
CA ILE A 132 7.57 2.06 -10.64
C ILE A 132 6.52 2.62 -11.62
N GLY A 133 6.12 3.88 -11.44
CA GLY A 133 5.07 4.52 -12.23
C GLY A 133 3.69 4.40 -11.60
N ILE A 134 3.63 4.30 -10.27
CA ILE A 134 2.36 4.24 -9.54
C ILE A 134 1.65 5.57 -9.62
N ARG A 135 0.37 5.55 -9.99
CA ARG A 135 -0.48 6.74 -10.16
C ARG A 135 -1.67 6.78 -9.21
N SER A 136 -2.02 5.65 -8.65
CA SER A 136 -3.20 5.51 -7.80
C SER A 136 -2.97 4.42 -6.76
N VAL A 137 -3.71 4.49 -5.66
CA VAL A 137 -3.66 3.54 -4.55
C VAL A 137 -5.06 3.01 -4.24
N PRO A 138 -5.20 1.82 -3.67
CA PRO A 138 -4.12 0.90 -3.35
C PRO A 138 -3.53 0.27 -4.61
N PHE A 139 -2.22 0.06 -4.63
CA PHE A 139 -1.53 -0.65 -5.68
C PHE A 139 -0.78 -1.82 -5.06
N LEU A 140 -1.05 -3.04 -5.52
CA LEU A 140 -0.61 -4.25 -4.83
C LEU A 140 0.20 -5.17 -5.75
N TYR A 141 1.02 -6.00 -5.11
CA TYR A 141 1.76 -7.06 -5.78
C TYR A 141 1.62 -8.34 -4.95
N VAL A 142 1.04 -9.38 -5.56
CA VAL A 142 0.75 -10.65 -4.92
C VAL A 142 1.00 -11.79 -5.90
N LYS A 143 1.76 -12.80 -5.48
CA LYS A 143 2.00 -14.00 -6.30
C LYS A 143 2.47 -13.69 -7.72
N GLY A 144 3.36 -12.71 -7.85
CA GLY A 144 3.93 -12.33 -9.14
C GLY A 144 3.05 -11.41 -9.98
N GLN A 145 1.91 -10.98 -9.49
CA GLN A 145 0.96 -10.14 -10.23
C GLN A 145 0.80 -8.75 -9.61
N ALA A 146 0.89 -7.71 -10.43
CA ALA A 146 0.54 -6.35 -10.05
C ALA A 146 -0.98 -6.19 -10.16
N VAL A 147 -1.59 -5.59 -9.13
CA VAL A 147 -3.04 -5.37 -9.07
C VAL A 147 -3.29 -3.91 -8.73
N ASP A 148 -4.06 -3.24 -9.57
CA ASP A 148 -4.44 -1.85 -9.39
C ASP A 148 -5.84 -1.79 -8.75
N GLY A 149 -5.91 -1.27 -7.53
CA GLY A 149 -7.14 -1.23 -6.75
C GLY A 149 -7.35 -2.48 -5.90
N PHE A 150 -8.40 -2.46 -5.09
CA PHE A 150 -8.73 -3.56 -4.20
C PHE A 150 -10.12 -4.10 -4.48
N GLU A 151 -10.20 -5.41 -4.77
CA GLU A 151 -11.44 -6.17 -4.88
C GLU A 151 -11.24 -7.52 -4.18
N THR A 152 -12.09 -7.82 -3.22
CA THR A 152 -12.00 -9.05 -2.41
C THR A 152 -11.88 -10.31 -3.27
N ALA A 153 -12.70 -10.42 -4.31
CA ALA A 153 -12.73 -11.60 -5.18
C ALA A 153 -11.38 -11.89 -5.85
N VAL A 154 -10.65 -10.85 -6.25
CA VAL A 154 -9.34 -10.99 -6.88
C VAL A 154 -8.34 -11.61 -5.91
N PHE A 155 -8.31 -11.13 -4.67
CA PHE A 155 -7.35 -11.61 -3.67
C PHE A 155 -7.76 -12.97 -3.10
N ASP A 156 -9.04 -13.26 -3.00
CA ASP A 156 -9.53 -14.61 -2.65
C ASP A 156 -9.01 -15.64 -3.65
N GLN A 157 -9.02 -15.29 -4.94
CA GLN A 157 -8.51 -16.18 -6.00
C GLN A 157 -6.99 -16.29 -5.95
N LEU A 158 -6.25 -15.17 -5.85
CA LEU A 158 -4.79 -15.16 -5.84
C LEU A 158 -4.21 -15.89 -4.63
N LEU A 159 -4.89 -15.80 -3.47
CA LEU A 159 -4.44 -16.39 -2.21
C LEU A 159 -5.05 -17.76 -1.93
N ARG A 160 -5.78 -18.32 -2.87
CA ARG A 160 -6.32 -19.67 -2.77
C ARG A 160 -5.18 -20.68 -2.76
N LYS A 161 -5.29 -21.67 -1.88
CA LYS A 161 -4.32 -22.75 -1.78
C LYS A 161 -4.38 -23.72 -2.96
#